data_6387f757ef6dad412526b122d15c49ee
#
_entry.id   6387f757ef6dad412526b122d15c49ee
#
_cell.length_a   1.000
_cell.length_b   1.000
_cell.length_c   1.000
_cell.angle_alpha   90.00
_cell.angle_beta   90.00
_cell.angle_gamma   90.00
#
_symmetry.space_group_name_H-M   'P 1'
#
loop_
_entity.id
_entity.type
_entity.pdbx_description
1 polymer ?
#
loop_
_entity_poly.entity_id
_entity_poly.type
_entity_poly.pdbx_seq_one_letter_code
_entity_poly.pdbx_strand_id
1 'polypeptide(L)'
;LIKKLSNRRKVLSLVYDCALWFKGKCVRAKGLMDTGNRLKTADGKDVAVISRALALRLLEDSLLTGGTRGEKIPVHTVNGNSFMTVFRIERMEIYCADRPNIIEDVAVGVSLHPLGEYDLIMPFSFTEDKNTQTGREQEHGSAQIAEKTSAKDESGG
;
A
#
# COMPACT_ATOMS: atom_id res chain seq x y z
N LEU A 1 15.04 26.00 -15.42
CA LEU A 1 14.58 26.40 -14.08
C LEU A 1 13.15 25.94 -13.78
N ILE A 2 12.23 26.10 -14.73
CA ILE A 2 10.83 25.66 -14.58
C ILE A 2 10.75 24.13 -14.49
N LYS A 3 11.55 23.39 -15.25
CA LYS A 3 11.62 21.93 -15.20
C LYS A 3 12.14 21.40 -13.85
N LYS A 4 13.10 22.09 -13.21
CA LYS A 4 13.60 21.71 -11.88
C LYS A 4 12.57 21.93 -10.77
N LEU A 5 11.79 23.02 -10.85
CA LEU A 5 10.71 23.30 -9.90
C LEU A 5 9.56 22.28 -10.05
N SER A 6 9.21 21.92 -11.28
CA SER A 6 8.21 20.90 -11.58
C SER A 6 8.64 19.51 -11.06
N ASN A 7 9.92 19.14 -11.20
CA ASN A 7 10.46 17.90 -10.66
C ASN A 7 10.49 17.88 -9.13
N ARG A 8 10.82 19.01 -8.49
CA ARG A 8 10.75 19.14 -7.02
C ARG A 8 9.32 18.96 -6.49
N ARG A 9 8.33 19.54 -7.17
CA ARG A 9 6.92 19.34 -6.81
C ARG A 9 6.47 17.88 -6.95
N LYS A 10 6.89 17.19 -8.01
CA LYS A 10 6.62 15.75 -8.19
C LYS A 10 7.26 14.91 -7.08
N VAL A 11 8.52 15.19 -6.72
CA VAL A 11 9.22 14.50 -5.62
C VAL A 11 8.52 14.75 -4.28
N LEU A 12 8.11 16.00 -3.99
CA LEU A 12 7.39 16.34 -2.75
C LEU A 12 6.02 15.67 -2.67
N SER A 13 5.32 15.49 -3.81
CA SER A 13 4.03 14.80 -3.86
C SER A 13 4.12 13.30 -3.64
N LEU A 14 5.32 12.70 -3.67
CA LEU A 14 5.57 11.28 -3.42
C LEU A 14 5.82 10.96 -1.94
N VAL A 15 5.94 11.96 -1.09
CA VAL A 15 6.18 11.79 0.35
C VAL A 15 4.90 12.05 1.11
N TYR A 16 4.55 11.13 2.02
CA TYR A 16 3.31 11.15 2.77
C TYR A 16 3.56 10.92 4.25
N ASP A 17 2.81 11.63 5.09
CA ASP A 17 2.68 11.26 6.50
C ASP A 17 1.73 10.06 6.61
N CYS A 18 2.12 9.08 7.41
CA CYS A 18 1.39 7.84 7.59
C CYS A 18 1.21 7.51 9.06
N ALA A 19 0.22 6.69 9.36
CA ALA A 19 0.03 6.08 10.66
C ALA A 19 -0.23 4.58 10.50
N LEU A 20 0.45 3.76 11.31
CA LEU A 20 0.38 2.31 11.28
C LEU A 20 -0.19 1.81 12.61
N TRP A 21 -1.18 0.93 12.54
CA TRP A 21 -1.78 0.29 13.71
C TRP A 21 -1.45 -1.19 13.76
N PHE A 22 -0.93 -1.61 14.89
CA PHE A 22 -0.62 -3.00 15.17
C PHE A 22 -0.92 -3.32 16.64
N LYS A 23 -1.81 -4.28 16.88
CA LYS A 23 -2.24 -4.71 18.21
C LYS A 23 -2.64 -3.55 19.13
N GLY A 24 -3.42 -2.61 18.59
CA GLY A 24 -3.90 -1.44 19.31
C GLY A 24 -2.90 -0.29 19.45
N LYS A 25 -1.66 -0.48 19.03
CA LYS A 25 -0.60 0.55 19.05
C LYS A 25 -0.59 1.29 17.71
N CYS A 26 -0.55 2.62 17.77
CA CYS A 26 -0.41 3.48 16.62
C CYS A 26 0.98 4.12 16.58
N VAL A 27 1.65 4.00 15.46
CA VAL A 27 2.98 4.62 15.23
C VAL A 27 2.91 5.50 13.98
N ARG A 28 3.35 6.73 14.09
CA ARG A 28 3.47 7.64 12.95
C ARG A 28 4.76 7.40 12.19
N ALA A 29 4.69 7.59 10.88
CA ALA A 29 5.81 7.31 9.99
C ALA A 29 5.79 8.24 8.78
N LYS A 30 6.96 8.51 8.24
CA LYS A 30 7.14 9.26 6.99
C LYS A 30 7.38 8.26 5.86
N GLY A 31 6.47 8.22 4.90
CA GLY A 31 6.49 7.26 3.81
C GLY A 31 6.81 7.86 2.46
N LEU A 32 7.59 7.13 1.66
CA LEU A 32 7.85 7.43 0.27
C LEU A 32 7.05 6.47 -0.61
N MET A 33 6.28 7.00 -1.55
CA MET A 33 5.66 6.18 -2.58
C MET A 33 6.68 5.90 -3.68
N ASP A 34 6.91 4.63 -3.96
CA ASP A 34 7.86 4.18 -4.96
C ASP A 34 7.18 3.23 -5.95
N THR A 35 7.05 3.69 -7.20
CA THR A 35 6.47 2.89 -8.29
C THR A 35 7.31 1.65 -8.63
N GLY A 36 8.59 1.64 -8.26
CA GLY A 36 9.49 0.49 -8.40
C GLY A 36 9.26 -0.61 -7.36
N ASN A 37 8.53 -0.32 -6.29
CA ASN A 37 8.21 -1.34 -5.29
C ASN A 37 7.11 -2.27 -5.81
N ARG A 38 7.52 -3.45 -6.26
CA ARG A 38 6.64 -4.50 -6.80
C ARG A 38 6.61 -5.76 -5.93
N LEU A 39 7.01 -5.63 -4.67
CA LEU A 39 7.02 -6.76 -3.75
C LEU A 39 5.60 -7.23 -3.46
N LYS A 40 5.42 -8.55 -3.48
CA LYS A 40 4.14 -9.19 -3.20
C LYS A 40 4.33 -10.38 -2.26
N THR A 41 3.32 -10.63 -1.44
CA THR A 41 3.21 -11.87 -0.67
C THR A 41 2.93 -13.07 -1.60
N ALA A 42 3.00 -14.27 -1.06
CA ALA A 42 2.69 -15.49 -1.81
C ALA A 42 1.26 -15.50 -2.36
N ASP A 43 0.31 -14.89 -1.64
CA ASP A 43 -1.08 -14.74 -2.05
C ASP A 43 -1.35 -13.48 -2.91
N GLY A 44 -0.29 -12.79 -3.35
CA GLY A 44 -0.37 -11.69 -4.31
C GLY A 44 -0.68 -10.30 -3.73
N LYS A 45 -0.59 -10.12 -2.41
CA LYS A 45 -0.79 -8.84 -1.77
C LYS A 45 0.44 -7.94 -1.90
N ASP A 46 0.22 -6.67 -2.17
CA ASP A 46 1.28 -5.67 -2.21
C ASP A 46 1.91 -5.47 -0.82
N VAL A 47 3.22 -5.30 -0.78
CA VAL A 47 4.02 -5.18 0.44
C VAL A 47 4.61 -3.78 0.54
N ALA A 48 4.34 -3.09 1.66
CA ALA A 48 5.09 -1.90 2.05
C ALA A 48 6.36 -2.32 2.80
N VAL A 49 7.44 -1.61 2.58
CA VAL A 49 8.72 -1.88 3.24
C VAL A 49 8.94 -0.87 4.35
N ILE A 50 9.16 -1.34 5.57
CA ILE A 50 9.41 -0.48 6.74
C ILE A 50 10.87 -0.58 7.20
N SER A 51 11.39 0.50 7.78
CA SER A 51 12.72 0.49 8.38
C SER A 51 12.76 -0.42 9.62
N ARG A 52 13.96 -0.86 9.98
CA ARG A 52 14.17 -1.61 11.23
C ARG A 52 13.74 -0.81 12.47
N ALA A 53 14.03 0.49 12.48
CA ALA A 53 13.64 1.37 13.57
C ALA A 53 12.13 1.45 13.74
N LEU A 54 11.39 1.57 12.63
CA LEU A 54 9.93 1.55 12.65
C LEU A 54 9.39 0.18 13.07
N ALA A 55 9.98 -0.90 12.57
CA ALA A 55 9.61 -2.26 12.95
C ALA A 55 9.77 -2.50 14.46
N LEU A 56 10.87 -2.06 15.05
CA LEU A 56 11.09 -2.16 16.49
C LEU A 56 10.02 -1.40 17.29
N ARG A 57 9.72 -0.17 16.91
CA ARG A 57 8.67 0.62 17.58
C ARG A 57 7.29 -0.03 17.47
N LEU A 58 6.99 -0.63 16.34
CA LEU A 58 5.69 -1.23 16.06
C LEU A 58 5.51 -2.60 16.72
N LEU A 59 6.57 -3.41 16.74
CA LEU A 59 6.57 -4.81 17.17
C LEU A 59 7.11 -5.03 18.58
N GLU A 60 7.54 -3.98 19.27
CA GLU A 60 8.24 -4.08 20.57
C GLU A 60 7.57 -5.06 21.53
N ASP A 61 6.27 -4.93 21.73
CA ASP A 61 5.51 -5.80 22.63
C ASP A 61 5.38 -7.25 22.12
N SER A 62 5.35 -7.42 20.80
CA SER A 62 5.19 -8.73 20.16
C SER A 62 6.48 -9.53 20.09
N LEU A 63 7.62 -8.86 19.98
CA LEU A 63 8.93 -9.50 20.03
C LEU A 63 9.21 -10.13 21.39
N LEU A 64 8.74 -9.47 22.45
CA LEU A 64 8.87 -9.95 23.83
C LEU A 64 8.00 -11.18 24.11
N THR A 65 6.85 -11.29 23.44
CA THR A 65 5.87 -12.39 23.64
C THR A 65 5.99 -13.53 22.64
N GLY A 66 6.87 -13.42 21.64
CA GLY A 66 7.06 -14.44 20.59
C GLY A 66 5.85 -14.62 19.66
N GLY A 67 4.89 -13.68 19.68
CA GLY A 67 3.59 -13.82 19.04
C GLY A 67 3.49 -13.42 17.58
N THR A 68 4.55 -12.90 16.95
CA THR A 68 4.48 -12.47 15.55
C THR A 68 5.24 -13.43 14.65
N ARG A 69 4.49 -14.22 13.88
CA ARG A 69 5.06 -15.04 12.81
C ARG A 69 5.07 -14.26 11.53
N GLY A 70 6.29 -14.02 10.99
CA GLY A 70 6.48 -13.42 9.69
C GLY A 70 6.54 -14.48 8.59
N GLU A 71 6.02 -14.14 7.42
CA GLU A 71 6.26 -14.83 6.18
C GLU A 71 7.60 -14.38 5.60
N LYS A 72 8.38 -15.29 5.02
CA LYS A 72 9.60 -14.92 4.29
C LYS A 72 9.32 -14.89 2.81
N ILE A 73 9.57 -13.74 2.17
CA ILE A 73 9.45 -13.60 0.73
C ILE A 73 10.84 -13.42 0.09
N PRO A 74 11.06 -13.97 -1.11
CA PRO A 74 12.33 -13.77 -1.81
C PRO A 74 12.43 -12.33 -2.32
N VAL A 75 13.64 -11.75 -2.18
CA VAL A 75 13.95 -10.41 -2.67
C VAL A 75 15.21 -10.48 -3.52
N HIS A 76 15.15 -9.93 -4.73
CA HIS A 76 16.30 -9.79 -5.60
C HIS A 76 16.99 -8.45 -5.35
N THR A 77 18.22 -8.48 -4.92
CA THR A 77 19.05 -7.28 -4.71
C THR A 77 20.25 -7.29 -5.64
N VAL A 78 20.91 -6.14 -5.78
CA VAL A 78 22.16 -6.00 -6.56
C VAL A 78 23.25 -6.96 -6.05
N ASN A 79 23.22 -7.30 -4.77
CA ASN A 79 24.18 -8.19 -4.11
C ASN A 79 23.76 -9.67 -4.10
N GLY A 80 22.69 -10.03 -4.82
CA GLY A 80 22.19 -11.40 -4.91
C GLY A 80 20.80 -11.58 -4.35
N ASN A 81 20.40 -12.84 -4.15
CA ASN A 81 19.09 -13.21 -3.62
C ASN A 81 19.10 -13.21 -2.11
N SER A 82 18.06 -12.68 -1.49
CA SER A 82 17.85 -12.64 -0.06
C SER A 82 16.37 -12.88 0.26
N PHE A 83 16.05 -12.94 1.55
CA PHE A 83 14.68 -13.07 2.03
C PHE A 83 14.32 -11.87 2.90
N MET A 84 13.08 -11.41 2.78
CA MET A 84 12.50 -10.36 3.61
C MET A 84 11.42 -10.97 4.50
N THR A 85 11.42 -10.61 5.77
CA THR A 85 10.36 -11.00 6.69
C THR A 85 9.19 -10.05 6.54
N VAL A 86 8.01 -10.59 6.25
CA VAL A 86 6.76 -9.86 6.06
C VAL A 86 5.76 -10.30 7.13
N PHE A 87 5.08 -9.34 7.72
CA PHE A 87 4.00 -9.59 8.68
C PHE A 87 2.79 -8.73 8.34
N ARG A 88 1.66 -9.01 8.98
CA ARG A 88 0.41 -8.26 8.75
C ARG A 88 0.16 -7.28 9.88
N ILE A 89 -0.22 -6.06 9.53
CA ILE A 89 -0.72 -5.06 10.46
C ILE A 89 -2.19 -4.80 10.20
N GLU A 90 -2.90 -4.32 11.21
CA GLU A 90 -4.35 -4.13 11.15
C GLU A 90 -4.74 -3.05 10.16
N ARG A 91 -4.02 -1.92 10.16
CA ARG A 91 -4.40 -0.75 9.37
C ARG A 91 -3.22 0.16 9.13
N MET A 92 -3.22 0.78 7.96
CA MET A 92 -2.34 1.90 7.61
C MET A 92 -3.21 3.05 7.10
N GLU A 93 -2.96 4.25 7.59
CA GLU A 93 -3.54 5.48 7.07
C GLU A 93 -2.45 6.28 6.37
N ILE A 94 -2.73 6.74 5.17
CA ILE A 94 -1.86 7.60 4.37
C ILE A 94 -2.55 8.94 4.21
N TYR A 95 -1.95 9.99 4.75
CA TYR A 95 -2.56 11.32 4.75
C TYR A 95 -2.30 12.01 3.42
N CYS A 96 -3.29 11.92 2.54
CA CYS A 96 -3.35 12.65 1.27
C CYS A 96 -3.95 14.04 1.50
N ALA A 97 -3.88 14.92 0.48
CA ALA A 97 -4.26 16.32 0.61
C ALA A 97 -5.71 16.55 1.08
N ASP A 98 -6.65 15.74 0.61
CA ASP A 98 -8.09 15.94 0.86
C ASP A 98 -8.62 15.06 2.00
N ARG A 99 -8.17 13.82 2.09
CA ARG A 99 -8.60 12.86 3.10
C ARG A 99 -7.60 11.71 3.24
N PRO A 100 -7.54 11.06 4.40
CA PRO A 100 -6.68 9.89 4.55
C PRO A 100 -7.15 8.73 3.68
N ASN A 101 -6.20 8.06 3.04
CA ASN A 101 -6.43 6.77 2.41
C ASN A 101 -6.19 5.68 3.44
N ILE A 102 -7.21 4.86 3.71
CA ILE A 102 -7.18 3.83 4.74
C ILE A 102 -7.05 2.47 4.08
N ILE A 103 -6.04 1.70 4.48
CA ILE A 103 -5.80 0.34 4.01
C ILE A 103 -5.85 -0.58 5.23
N GLU A 104 -6.66 -1.62 5.16
CA GLU A 104 -6.79 -2.64 6.20
C GLU A 104 -6.02 -3.90 5.81
N ASP A 105 -5.59 -4.68 6.80
CA ASP A 105 -4.86 -5.93 6.63
C ASP A 105 -3.65 -5.76 5.70
N VAL A 106 -2.70 -4.95 6.13
CA VAL A 106 -1.56 -4.52 5.32
C VAL A 106 -0.38 -5.45 5.52
N ALA A 107 0.22 -5.91 4.42
CA ALA A 107 1.48 -6.63 4.45
C ALA A 107 2.65 -5.64 4.54
N VAL A 108 3.48 -5.77 5.55
CA VAL A 108 4.68 -4.94 5.74
C VAL A 108 5.92 -5.81 5.87
N GLY A 109 6.92 -5.49 5.07
CA GLY A 109 8.22 -6.16 5.10
C GLY A 109 9.27 -5.33 5.81
N VAL A 110 10.14 -5.98 6.58
CA VAL A 110 11.23 -5.29 7.28
C VAL A 110 12.42 -5.17 6.35
N SER A 111 12.87 -3.94 6.12
CA SER A 111 14.00 -3.65 5.22
C SER A 111 15.29 -4.27 5.73
N LEU A 112 16.07 -4.83 4.81
CA LEU A 112 17.41 -5.34 5.06
C LEU A 112 18.45 -4.21 5.15
N HIS A 113 18.13 -3.04 4.59
CA HIS A 113 19.00 -1.88 4.49
C HIS A 113 18.30 -0.62 5.00
N PRO A 114 19.06 0.41 5.44
CA PRO A 114 18.46 1.69 5.80
C PRO A 114 17.67 2.29 4.64
N LEU A 115 16.58 2.98 4.94
CA LEU A 115 15.70 3.65 3.96
C LEU A 115 16.01 5.16 3.82
N GLY A 116 17.20 5.60 4.24
CA GLY A 116 17.56 7.01 4.27
C GLY A 116 16.74 7.77 5.32
N GLU A 117 16.14 8.87 4.92
CA GLU A 117 15.32 9.73 5.79
C GLU A 117 13.86 9.25 5.94
N TYR A 118 13.48 8.18 5.25
CA TYR A 118 12.11 7.66 5.28
C TYR A 118 11.98 6.47 6.22
N ASP A 119 10.82 6.35 6.85
CA ASP A 119 10.48 5.24 7.72
C ASP A 119 9.89 4.06 6.95
N LEU A 120 9.26 4.34 5.81
CA LEU A 120 8.64 3.30 4.99
C LEU A 120 8.63 3.67 3.50
N ILE A 121 8.58 2.64 2.66
CA ILE A 121 8.40 2.75 1.22
C ILE A 121 7.12 2.01 0.85
N MET A 122 6.22 2.71 0.16
CA MET A 122 4.90 2.19 -0.22
C MET A 122 4.83 1.86 -1.70
N PRO A 123 4.10 0.82 -2.12
CA PRO A 123 3.75 0.63 -3.51
C PRO A 123 2.72 1.66 -3.97
N PHE A 124 2.66 1.91 -5.27
CA PHE A 124 1.74 2.87 -5.87
C PHE A 124 0.27 2.60 -5.52
N SER A 125 -0.12 1.33 -5.43
CA SER A 125 -1.50 0.92 -5.11
C SER A 125 -2.02 1.47 -3.78
N PHE A 126 -1.13 1.79 -2.83
CA PHE A 126 -1.51 2.35 -1.53
C PHE A 126 -1.95 3.81 -1.62
N THR A 127 -1.58 4.51 -2.68
CA THR A 127 -1.93 5.92 -2.91
C THR A 127 -3.07 6.11 -3.92
N GLU A 128 -3.58 5.02 -4.51
CA GLU A 128 -4.72 5.07 -5.44
C GLU A 128 -6.04 5.36 -4.72
N ASP A 129 -6.85 6.24 -5.33
CA ASP A 129 -8.20 6.52 -4.83
C ASP A 129 -9.16 5.39 -5.21
N LYS A 130 -9.56 4.58 -4.23
CA LYS A 130 -10.46 3.44 -4.41
C LYS A 130 -11.87 3.85 -4.89
N ASN A 131 -12.27 5.11 -4.68
CA ASN A 131 -13.59 5.57 -5.11
C ASN A 131 -13.75 5.69 -6.63
N THR A 132 -12.66 5.85 -7.38
CA THR A 132 -12.71 5.93 -8.82
C THR A 132 -13.00 4.58 -9.48
N GLN A 133 -12.61 3.47 -8.85
CA GLN A 133 -12.85 2.12 -9.38
C GLN A 133 -14.31 1.67 -9.18
N THR A 134 -14.91 1.98 -8.04
CA THR A 134 -16.30 1.58 -7.76
C THR A 134 -17.31 2.25 -8.70
N GLY A 135 -17.05 3.49 -9.14
CA GLY A 135 -17.90 4.18 -10.11
C GLY A 135 -17.89 3.56 -11.51
N ARG A 136 -16.75 3.04 -11.96
CA ARG A 136 -16.64 2.40 -13.29
C ARG A 136 -17.34 1.04 -13.38
N GLU A 137 -17.29 0.26 -12.33
CA GLU A 137 -17.98 -1.04 -12.29
C GLU A 137 -19.49 -0.90 -12.24
N GLN A 138 -20.02 0.14 -11.59
CA GLN A 138 -21.45 0.42 -11.54
C GLN A 138 -22.00 0.94 -12.87
N GLU A 139 -21.27 1.76 -13.60
CA GLU A 139 -21.67 2.24 -14.92
C GLU A 139 -21.71 1.11 -15.96
N HIS A 140 -20.79 0.16 -15.91
CA HIS A 140 -20.79 -1.00 -16.80
C HIS A 140 -21.94 -1.96 -16.50
N GLY A 141 -22.31 -2.15 -15.24
CA GLY A 141 -23.42 -3.00 -14.84
C GLY A 141 -24.78 -2.46 -15.29
N SER A 142 -25.00 -1.15 -15.20
CA SER A 142 -26.26 -0.53 -15.62
C SER A 142 -26.45 -0.52 -17.13
N ALA A 143 -25.37 -0.36 -17.91
CA ALA A 143 -25.44 -0.43 -19.37
C ALA A 143 -25.83 -1.84 -19.89
N GLN A 144 -25.34 -2.90 -19.27
CA GLN A 144 -25.68 -4.28 -19.64
C GLN A 144 -27.13 -4.63 -19.31
N ILE A 145 -27.69 -4.11 -18.23
CA ILE A 145 -29.12 -4.33 -17.87
C ILE A 145 -30.05 -3.61 -18.85
N ALA A 146 -29.71 -2.41 -19.33
CA ALA A 146 -30.47 -1.67 -20.31
C ALA A 146 -30.54 -2.37 -21.66
N GLU A 147 -29.48 -2.99 -22.15
CA GLU A 147 -29.46 -3.78 -23.38
C GLU A 147 -30.36 -5.02 -23.31
N LYS A 148 -30.38 -5.73 -22.19
CA LYS A 148 -31.27 -6.89 -22.01
C LYS A 148 -32.75 -6.54 -21.97
N THR A 149 -33.09 -5.35 -21.51
CA THR A 149 -34.50 -4.90 -21.45
C THR A 149 -35.01 -4.48 -22.82
N SER A 150 -34.20 -3.89 -23.68
CA SER A 150 -34.61 -3.52 -25.03
C SER A 150 -34.79 -4.73 -25.96
N ALA A 151 -34.01 -5.78 -25.74
CA ALA A 151 -34.15 -7.03 -26.53
C ALA A 151 -35.46 -7.81 -26.23
N LYS A 152 -36.08 -7.61 -25.07
CA LYS A 152 -37.34 -8.26 -24.71
C LYS A 152 -38.56 -7.60 -25.31
N ASP A 153 -38.52 -6.30 -25.60
CA ASP A 153 -39.64 -5.58 -26.18
C ASP A 153 -39.82 -5.82 -27.71
N GLU A 154 -38.72 -6.17 -28.40
CA GLU A 154 -38.78 -6.49 -29.84
C GLU A 154 -39.37 -7.88 -30.15
N SER A 155 -39.39 -8.81 -29.21
CA SER A 155 -39.92 -10.16 -29.40
C SER A 155 -41.40 -10.30 -29.05
N GLY A 156 -42.05 -9.23 -28.62
CA GLY A 156 -43.47 -9.22 -28.23
C GLY A 156 -44.45 -8.57 -29.23
N GLY A 157 -43.97 -8.31 -30.47
CA GLY A 157 -44.78 -7.70 -31.51
C GLY A 157 -45.39 -8.69 -32.50
#